data_e3c3acadbfc56a8629a07e0c244f33a0
#
_entry.id   e3c3acadbfc56a8629a07e0c244f33a0
#
_cell.length_a   1.000
_cell.length_b   1.000
_cell.length_c   1.000
_cell.angle_alpha   90.00
_cell.angle_beta   90.00
_cell.angle_gamma   90.00
#
_symmetry.space_group_name_H-M   'P 1'
#
loop_
_entity.id
_entity.type
_entity.pdbx_description
1 polymer ?
#
loop_
_entity_poly.entity_id
_entity_poly.type
_entity_poly.pdbx_seq_one_letter_code
_entity_poly.pdbx_strand_id
1 'polypeptide(L)'
;MANLLSKSVTSLAAFALGAAMTVGAVEAQQGTRVVTGERYAPTIWVDPDGCEHWVMDDGFEGYMTPHTTRQGIPVCHRGNVCGVMNSDQFFATNSYRISASGKATLQQFFRSAQATSFIIAGHTDSRASDAYNMKLSYNRANAVAAVAKSTGARIADVRGYGERMPVASNGSAGGMSQNRRVEIICVR
;
A
#
# COMPACT_ATOMS: atom_id res chain seq x y z
N MET A 1 59.04 -41.63 66.25
CA MET A 1 58.33 -41.86 67.57
C MET A 1 56.89 -42.07 67.18
N ALA A 2 56.47 -43.36 67.23
CA ALA A 2 55.51 -43.91 68.14
C ALA A 2 54.10 -43.32 67.85
N ASN A 3 53.03 -44.08 67.76
CA ASN A 3 52.55 -45.40 67.92
C ASN A 3 51.15 -45.51 67.30
N LEU A 4 50.86 -46.53 66.53
CA LEU A 4 49.96 -47.66 66.91
C LEU A 4 48.69 -47.31 67.64
N LEU A 5 47.49 -47.61 67.05
CA LEU A 5 46.59 -48.62 67.56
C LEU A 5 45.39 -48.88 66.64
N SER A 6 45.36 -50.04 66.11
CA SER A 6 44.29 -50.92 65.76
C SER A 6 42.99 -50.77 66.59
N LYS A 7 41.85 -50.86 65.89
CA LYS A 7 40.70 -51.65 66.40
C LYS A 7 39.75 -52.01 65.20
N SER A 8 39.70 -53.26 64.90
CA SER A 8 38.73 -53.99 64.15
C SER A 8 37.34 -53.94 64.85
N VAL A 9 36.28 -53.71 64.10
CA VAL A 9 34.94 -54.19 64.51
C VAL A 9 34.17 -54.59 63.24
N THR A 10 33.87 -55.86 63.24
CA THR A 10 32.96 -56.71 62.52
C THR A 10 31.71 -56.08 61.85
N SER A 11 31.47 -56.54 60.63
CA SER A 11 30.27 -57.04 59.95
C SER A 11 28.89 -56.49 60.40
N LEU A 12 28.19 -56.01 59.40
CA LEU A 12 26.75 -56.31 59.18
C LEU A 12 26.45 -56.12 57.70
N ALA A 13 26.12 -57.25 57.07
CA ALA A 13 25.62 -57.26 55.68
C ALA A 13 24.16 -56.77 55.67
N ALA A 14 23.91 -55.73 54.99
CA ALA A 14 22.55 -55.33 54.61
C ALA A 14 22.39 -55.42 53.10
N PHE A 15 21.64 -56.44 52.66
CA PHE A 15 21.16 -56.56 51.29
C PHE A 15 20.19 -55.42 51.03
N ALA A 16 20.60 -54.42 50.23
CA ALA A 16 19.70 -53.48 49.62
C ALA A 16 19.51 -53.91 48.19
N LEU A 17 18.31 -54.42 47.84
CA LEU A 17 17.87 -54.51 46.44
C LEU A 17 17.77 -53.11 45.85
N GLY A 18 18.80 -52.71 45.12
CA GLY A 18 18.74 -51.50 44.30
C GLY A 18 18.07 -51.85 42.96
N ALA A 19 16.83 -51.46 42.82
CA ALA A 19 16.19 -51.42 41.52
C ALA A 19 16.95 -50.37 40.66
N ALA A 20 17.73 -50.84 39.73
CA ALA A 20 18.35 -50.00 38.73
C ALA A 20 17.24 -49.49 37.78
N MET A 21 16.77 -48.26 38.01
CA MET A 21 15.99 -47.53 37.02
C MET A 21 16.94 -47.13 35.89
N THR A 22 16.88 -47.87 34.78
CA THR A 22 17.48 -47.45 33.50
C THR A 22 16.66 -46.25 33.02
N VAL A 23 17.17 -45.07 33.26
CA VAL A 23 16.69 -43.87 32.54
C VAL A 23 17.08 -44.03 31.11
N GLY A 24 16.14 -44.51 30.26
CA GLY A 24 16.30 -44.50 28.84
C GLY A 24 16.53 -43.08 28.37
N ALA A 25 17.70 -42.81 27.88
CA ALA A 25 17.98 -41.60 27.16
C ALA A 25 17.01 -41.54 25.96
N VAL A 26 16.01 -40.64 26.04
CA VAL A 26 15.22 -40.29 24.86
C VAL A 26 16.16 -39.50 23.95
N GLU A 27 16.77 -40.16 23.01
CA GLU A 27 17.42 -39.51 21.88
C GLU A 27 16.34 -38.70 21.15
N ALA A 28 16.36 -37.39 21.37
CA ALA A 28 15.61 -36.46 20.54
C ALA A 28 16.16 -36.59 19.11
N GLN A 29 15.45 -37.32 18.25
CA GLN A 29 15.68 -37.30 16.83
C GLN A 29 15.47 -35.87 16.35
N GLN A 30 16.54 -35.11 16.25
CA GLN A 30 16.57 -33.87 15.49
C GLN A 30 16.46 -34.22 14.02
N GLY A 31 15.28 -34.65 13.58
CA GLY A 31 14.93 -34.66 12.20
C GLY A 31 14.96 -33.21 11.71
N THR A 32 15.92 -32.87 10.91
CA THR A 32 15.94 -31.62 10.15
C THR A 32 14.67 -31.61 9.31
N ARG A 33 13.61 -30.97 9.83
CA ARG A 33 12.39 -30.74 9.07
C ARG A 33 12.76 -29.72 8.00
N VAL A 34 13.06 -30.18 6.79
CA VAL A 34 13.21 -29.32 5.64
C VAL A 34 11.82 -28.71 5.39
N VAL A 35 11.62 -27.48 5.84
CA VAL A 35 10.46 -26.71 5.46
C VAL A 35 10.70 -26.34 4.00
N THR A 36 10.11 -27.08 3.08
CA THR A 36 10.02 -26.67 1.68
C THR A 36 9.11 -25.46 1.67
N GLY A 37 9.69 -24.28 1.44
CA GLY A 37 8.91 -23.05 1.28
C GLY A 37 7.90 -23.23 0.14
N GLU A 38 6.71 -22.75 0.33
CA GLU A 38 5.68 -22.71 -0.70
C GLU A 38 6.20 -21.94 -1.90
N ARG A 39 5.96 -22.44 -3.09
CA ARG A 39 6.32 -21.76 -4.32
C ARG A 39 5.17 -20.85 -4.73
N TYR A 40 5.27 -19.60 -4.34
CA TYR A 40 4.38 -18.58 -4.86
C TYR A 40 4.76 -18.22 -6.29
N ALA A 41 3.78 -18.22 -7.19
CA ALA A 41 3.95 -17.67 -8.53
C ALA A 41 3.49 -16.20 -8.50
N PRO A 42 4.42 -15.22 -8.48
CA PRO A 42 4.03 -13.83 -8.46
C PRO A 42 3.34 -13.48 -9.79
N THR A 43 2.15 -12.89 -9.68
CA THR A 43 1.41 -12.32 -10.81
C THR A 43 1.13 -10.84 -10.56
N ILE A 44 0.76 -10.11 -11.60
CA ILE A 44 0.31 -8.73 -11.48
C ILE A 44 -1.19 -8.70 -11.72
N TRP A 45 -1.91 -8.11 -10.79
CA TRP A 45 -3.32 -7.76 -10.95
C TRP A 45 -3.45 -6.24 -11.04
N VAL A 46 -4.27 -5.77 -11.96
CA VAL A 46 -4.56 -4.33 -12.12
C VAL A 46 -5.95 -4.08 -11.56
N ASP A 47 -6.04 -3.21 -10.56
CA ASP A 47 -7.31 -2.86 -9.93
C ASP A 47 -8.20 -2.00 -10.85
N PRO A 48 -9.48 -1.78 -10.52
CA PRO A 48 -10.37 -0.94 -11.32
C PRO A 48 -9.91 0.51 -11.48
N ASP A 49 -9.02 0.99 -10.63
CA ASP A 49 -8.42 2.32 -10.72
C ASP A 49 -7.16 2.35 -11.60
N GLY A 50 -6.78 1.19 -12.15
CA GLY A 50 -5.66 1.00 -13.06
C GLY A 50 -4.31 0.83 -12.37
N CYS A 51 -4.26 0.61 -11.06
CA CYS A 51 -3.01 0.42 -10.34
C CYS A 51 -2.63 -1.06 -10.24
N GLU A 52 -1.34 -1.33 -10.41
CA GLU A 52 -0.79 -2.67 -10.33
C GLU A 52 -0.60 -3.12 -8.87
N HIS A 53 -0.91 -4.38 -8.63
CA HIS A 53 -0.68 -5.06 -7.38
C HIS A 53 0.08 -6.36 -7.65
N TRP A 54 1.09 -6.63 -6.84
CA TRP A 54 1.67 -7.95 -6.77
C TRP A 54 0.68 -8.88 -6.08
N VAL A 55 0.32 -9.96 -6.76
CA VAL A 55 -0.47 -11.05 -6.20
C VAL A 55 0.45 -12.24 -6.03
N MET A 56 0.54 -12.74 -4.83
CA MET A 56 1.24 -13.96 -4.49
C MET A 56 0.19 -14.95 -4.00
N ASP A 57 -0.13 -15.92 -4.84
CA ASP A 57 -1.17 -16.91 -4.63
C ASP A 57 -0.61 -18.30 -4.92
N ASP A 58 -0.76 -19.24 -4.02
CA ASP A 58 -0.40 -20.64 -4.18
C ASP A 58 -1.61 -21.52 -4.55
N GLY A 59 -2.79 -20.89 -4.71
CA GLY A 59 -4.06 -21.56 -5.00
C GLY A 59 -4.85 -21.94 -3.74
N PHE A 60 -4.35 -21.66 -2.54
CA PHE A 60 -5.03 -21.93 -1.28
C PHE A 60 -5.21 -20.65 -0.46
N GLU A 61 -4.17 -19.88 -0.30
CA GLU A 61 -4.22 -18.56 0.30
C GLU A 61 -3.24 -17.62 -0.44
N GLY A 62 -3.60 -16.36 -0.56
CA GLY A 62 -2.80 -15.36 -1.23
C GLY A 62 -2.86 -14.01 -0.55
N TYR A 63 -1.91 -13.16 -0.84
CA TYR A 63 -1.94 -11.77 -0.42
C TYR A 63 -1.56 -10.84 -1.56
N MET A 64 -2.06 -9.62 -1.48
CA MET A 64 -1.77 -8.56 -2.45
C MET A 64 -0.99 -7.44 -1.79
N THR A 65 0.00 -6.93 -2.51
CA THR A 65 0.74 -5.74 -2.14
C THR A 65 0.76 -4.75 -3.30
N PRO A 66 0.72 -3.43 -3.05
CA PRO A 66 0.87 -2.47 -4.12
C PRO A 66 2.20 -2.68 -4.88
N HIS A 67 2.14 -2.71 -6.22
CA HIS A 67 3.36 -2.63 -7.02
C HIS A 67 3.84 -1.18 -7.04
N THR A 68 5.02 -0.94 -6.49
CA THR A 68 5.59 0.40 -6.39
C THR A 68 6.95 0.48 -7.07
N THR A 69 7.31 1.67 -7.55
CA THR A 69 8.66 1.97 -7.99
C THR A 69 9.64 1.92 -6.82
N ARG A 70 10.96 2.00 -7.08
CA ARG A 70 12.00 2.10 -6.04
C ARG A 70 11.81 3.32 -5.11
N GLN A 71 11.08 4.34 -5.55
CA GLN A 71 10.75 5.54 -4.78
C GLN A 71 9.43 5.42 -4.00
N GLY A 72 8.81 4.23 -3.98
CA GLY A 72 7.54 3.97 -3.29
C GLY A 72 6.32 4.54 -4.01
N ILE A 73 6.43 4.89 -5.29
CA ILE A 73 5.32 5.43 -6.09
C ILE A 73 4.53 4.26 -6.70
N PRO A 74 3.21 4.16 -6.51
CA PRO A 74 2.39 3.12 -7.13
C PRO A 74 2.53 3.12 -8.66
N VAL A 75 2.69 1.95 -9.25
CA VAL A 75 2.66 1.76 -10.70
C VAL A 75 1.19 1.65 -11.12
N CYS A 76 0.71 2.65 -11.85
CA CYS A 76 -0.69 2.71 -12.28
C CYS A 76 -0.78 2.97 -13.79
N HIS A 77 -1.52 2.13 -14.48
CA HIS A 77 -1.92 2.32 -15.88
C HIS A 77 -3.21 3.15 -15.90
N ARG A 78 -3.06 4.42 -15.65
CA ARG A 78 -4.21 5.32 -15.68
C ARG A 78 -4.69 5.42 -17.12
N GLY A 79 -5.90 4.98 -17.38
CA GLY A 79 -6.52 4.98 -18.71
C GLY A 79 -6.27 6.27 -19.50
N ASN A 80 -6.98 6.59 -20.54
CA ASN A 80 -6.75 7.73 -21.42
C ASN A 80 -6.86 9.09 -20.66
N VAL A 81 -5.88 9.40 -19.78
CA VAL A 81 -5.77 10.74 -19.18
C VAL A 81 -5.53 11.71 -20.31
N CYS A 82 -6.51 12.54 -20.61
CA CYS A 82 -6.48 13.51 -21.69
C CYS A 82 -6.24 14.95 -21.19
N GLY A 83 -6.28 15.17 -19.89
CA GLY A 83 -5.96 16.46 -19.27
C GLY A 83 -5.47 16.28 -17.85
N VAL A 84 -4.41 17.00 -17.48
CA VAL A 84 -3.92 17.11 -16.11
C VAL A 84 -3.87 18.59 -15.73
N MET A 85 -4.47 18.91 -14.61
CA MET A 85 -4.53 20.27 -14.07
C MET A 85 -3.76 20.34 -12.78
N ASN A 86 -2.74 21.18 -12.73
CA ASN A 86 -2.08 21.49 -11.47
C ASN A 86 -3.03 22.30 -10.58
N SER A 87 -3.34 21.76 -9.37
CA SER A 87 -4.27 22.40 -8.45
C SER A 87 -3.85 23.79 -8.02
N ASP A 88 -2.55 24.08 -7.93
CA ASP A 88 -2.03 25.38 -7.50
C ASP A 88 -2.36 26.52 -8.49
N GLN A 89 -2.58 26.19 -9.75
CA GLN A 89 -2.94 27.17 -10.78
C GLN A 89 -4.45 27.45 -10.84
N PHE A 90 -5.27 26.47 -10.44
CA PHE A 90 -6.72 26.55 -10.57
C PHE A 90 -7.44 26.89 -9.29
N PHE A 91 -6.86 26.51 -8.14
CA PHE A 91 -7.46 26.67 -6.81
C PHE A 91 -6.53 27.46 -5.89
N ALA A 92 -7.10 28.28 -5.02
CA ALA A 92 -6.36 28.81 -3.88
C ALA A 92 -5.96 27.69 -2.89
N THR A 93 -4.95 27.95 -2.07
CA THR A 93 -4.51 27.00 -1.04
C THR A 93 -5.69 26.56 -0.16
N ASN A 94 -5.77 25.25 0.12
CA ASN A 94 -6.86 24.65 0.90
C ASN A 94 -8.28 24.95 0.39
N SER A 95 -8.42 25.28 -0.89
CA SER A 95 -9.68 25.62 -1.53
C SER A 95 -10.02 24.67 -2.67
N TYR A 96 -11.31 24.56 -2.94
CA TYR A 96 -11.86 23.91 -4.15
C TYR A 96 -12.60 24.90 -5.05
N ARG A 97 -12.48 26.21 -4.76
CA ARG A 97 -13.07 27.27 -5.61
C ARG A 97 -12.14 27.54 -6.78
N ILE A 98 -12.65 27.33 -7.98
CA ILE A 98 -11.89 27.55 -9.24
C ILE A 98 -11.82 29.05 -9.52
N SER A 99 -10.64 29.54 -9.90
CA SER A 99 -10.43 30.92 -10.35
C SER A 99 -11.20 31.20 -11.66
N ALA A 100 -11.47 32.48 -11.94
CA ALA A 100 -12.17 32.85 -13.18
C ALA A 100 -11.38 32.42 -14.44
N SER A 101 -10.06 32.62 -14.44
CA SER A 101 -9.17 32.17 -15.51
C SER A 101 -9.15 30.64 -15.64
N GLY A 102 -9.06 29.93 -14.51
CA GLY A 102 -9.13 28.47 -14.49
C GLY A 102 -10.46 27.94 -15.06
N LYS A 103 -11.58 28.58 -14.73
CA LYS A 103 -12.88 28.22 -15.28
C LYS A 103 -12.93 28.39 -16.81
N ALA A 104 -12.38 29.49 -17.36
CA ALA A 104 -12.35 29.73 -18.79
C ALA A 104 -11.50 28.67 -19.53
N THR A 105 -10.30 28.34 -18.97
CA THR A 105 -9.42 27.30 -19.51
C THR A 105 -10.11 25.94 -19.54
N LEU A 106 -10.80 25.56 -18.44
CA LEU A 106 -11.56 24.33 -18.36
C LEU A 106 -12.69 24.27 -19.37
N GLN A 107 -13.46 25.34 -19.50
CA GLN A 107 -14.54 25.42 -20.47
C GLN A 107 -14.04 25.23 -21.90
N GLN A 108 -12.91 25.86 -22.25
CA GLN A 108 -12.28 25.67 -23.56
C GLN A 108 -11.86 24.22 -23.76
N PHE A 109 -11.19 23.62 -22.78
CA PHE A 109 -10.79 22.20 -22.84
C PHE A 109 -11.98 21.28 -23.10
N PHE A 110 -13.05 21.36 -22.29
CA PHE A 110 -14.19 20.46 -22.44
C PHE A 110 -14.98 20.66 -23.74
N ARG A 111 -14.94 21.86 -24.31
CA ARG A 111 -15.56 22.12 -25.64
C ARG A 111 -14.76 21.54 -26.80
N SER A 112 -13.43 21.44 -26.66
CA SER A 112 -12.54 20.95 -27.72
C SER A 112 -12.22 19.46 -27.59
N ALA A 113 -12.41 18.87 -26.40
CA ALA A 113 -12.07 17.48 -26.15
C ALA A 113 -13.02 16.52 -26.88
N GLN A 114 -12.45 15.59 -27.64
CA GLN A 114 -13.20 14.54 -28.35
C GLN A 114 -13.37 13.32 -27.44
N ALA A 115 -14.39 13.32 -26.61
CA ALA A 115 -14.71 12.22 -25.71
C ALA A 115 -16.24 12.06 -25.59
N THR A 116 -16.69 10.83 -25.38
CA THR A 116 -18.09 10.51 -25.12
C THR A 116 -18.52 10.96 -23.72
N SER A 117 -17.63 10.79 -22.78
CA SER A 117 -17.79 11.25 -21.38
C SER A 117 -16.43 11.39 -20.69
N PHE A 118 -16.43 11.93 -19.46
CA PHE A 118 -15.23 12.18 -18.70
C PHE A 118 -15.34 11.59 -17.29
N ILE A 119 -14.22 11.07 -16.78
CA ILE A 119 -14.03 10.79 -15.37
C ILE A 119 -13.08 11.85 -14.81
N ILE A 120 -13.42 12.45 -13.67
CA ILE A 120 -12.62 13.50 -13.05
C ILE A 120 -12.06 12.97 -11.74
N ALA A 121 -10.73 12.94 -11.61
CA ALA A 121 -10.03 12.40 -10.45
C ALA A 121 -9.19 13.48 -9.76
N GLY A 122 -9.43 13.72 -8.48
CA GLY A 122 -8.70 14.69 -7.68
C GLY A 122 -7.64 14.03 -6.79
N HIS A 123 -6.51 14.72 -6.64
CA HIS A 123 -5.37 14.27 -5.84
C HIS A 123 -4.80 15.40 -4.98
N THR A 124 -4.16 15.03 -3.87
CA THR A 124 -3.43 15.96 -2.98
C THR A 124 -2.00 15.48 -2.76
N ASP A 125 -1.21 16.30 -2.10
CA ASP A 125 0.01 15.86 -1.45
C ASP A 125 -0.29 15.28 -0.05
N SER A 126 0.74 14.79 0.66
CA SER A 126 0.63 14.08 1.95
C SER A 126 0.71 14.99 3.19
N ARG A 127 0.51 16.30 3.10
CA ARG A 127 0.73 17.25 4.22
C ARG A 127 -0.41 17.35 5.23
N ALA A 128 -1.58 16.79 4.95
CA ALA A 128 -2.72 16.83 5.85
C ALA A 128 -3.17 15.40 6.24
N SER A 129 -4.23 15.26 7.03
CA SER A 129 -4.77 13.93 7.33
C SER A 129 -5.41 13.31 6.08
N ASP A 130 -5.35 11.98 5.97
CA ASP A 130 -5.95 11.23 4.86
C ASP A 130 -7.43 11.59 4.66
N ALA A 131 -8.21 11.64 5.74
CA ALA A 131 -9.63 12.01 5.68
C ALA A 131 -9.87 13.42 5.12
N TYR A 132 -9.01 14.38 5.49
CA TYR A 132 -9.07 15.75 4.95
C TYR A 132 -8.70 15.73 3.46
N ASN A 133 -7.62 15.04 3.09
CA ASN A 133 -7.12 14.96 1.72
C ASN A 133 -8.14 14.27 0.80
N MET A 134 -8.78 13.21 1.26
CA MET A 134 -9.88 12.56 0.54
C MET A 134 -11.02 13.53 0.24
N LYS A 135 -11.48 14.27 1.24
CA LYS A 135 -12.56 15.25 1.07
C LYS A 135 -12.16 16.41 0.17
N LEU A 136 -10.95 16.95 0.33
CA LEU A 136 -10.45 18.06 -0.48
C LEU A 136 -10.31 17.67 -1.95
N SER A 137 -9.72 16.51 -2.24
CA SER A 137 -9.54 16.00 -3.59
C SER A 137 -10.88 15.76 -4.28
N TYR A 138 -11.84 15.16 -3.59
CA TYR A 138 -13.19 14.94 -4.11
C TYR A 138 -13.92 16.27 -4.40
N ASN A 139 -13.82 17.26 -3.51
CA ASN A 139 -14.43 18.57 -3.72
C ASN A 139 -13.82 19.30 -4.92
N ARG A 140 -12.50 19.19 -5.13
CA ARG A 140 -11.82 19.76 -6.31
C ARG A 140 -12.28 19.09 -7.60
N ALA A 141 -12.35 17.77 -7.60
CA ALA A 141 -12.86 16.99 -8.74
C ALA A 141 -14.32 17.39 -9.06
N ASN A 142 -15.17 17.53 -8.07
CA ASN A 142 -16.55 18.00 -8.26
C ASN A 142 -16.63 19.42 -8.83
N ALA A 143 -15.77 20.33 -8.38
CA ALA A 143 -15.73 21.69 -8.91
C ALA A 143 -15.37 21.70 -10.41
N VAL A 144 -14.40 20.85 -10.82
CA VAL A 144 -14.05 20.67 -12.25
C VAL A 144 -15.21 20.04 -13.01
N ALA A 145 -15.84 19.00 -12.47
CA ALA A 145 -17.00 18.35 -13.07
C ALA A 145 -18.18 19.31 -13.26
N ALA A 146 -18.42 20.25 -12.32
CA ALA A 146 -19.44 21.28 -12.46
C ALA A 146 -19.15 22.22 -13.64
N VAL A 147 -17.89 22.59 -13.84
CA VAL A 147 -17.49 23.39 -15.02
C VAL A 147 -17.69 22.58 -16.31
N ALA A 148 -17.30 21.31 -16.34
CA ALA A 148 -17.53 20.45 -17.49
C ALA A 148 -19.02 20.36 -17.86
N LYS A 149 -19.88 20.09 -16.88
CA LYS A 149 -21.33 20.03 -17.07
C LYS A 149 -21.88 21.35 -17.63
N SER A 150 -21.34 22.50 -17.24
CA SER A 150 -21.76 23.81 -17.77
C SER A 150 -21.45 24.01 -19.26
N THR A 151 -20.59 23.15 -19.86
CA THR A 151 -20.28 23.14 -21.29
C THR A 151 -21.09 22.09 -22.07
N GLY A 152 -21.95 21.33 -21.41
CA GLY A 152 -22.65 20.21 -22.00
C GLY A 152 -21.87 18.87 -21.95
N ALA A 153 -20.69 18.85 -21.38
CA ALA A 153 -19.87 17.63 -21.27
C ALA A 153 -20.53 16.62 -20.30
N ARG A 154 -20.53 15.34 -20.71
CA ARG A 154 -21.05 14.24 -19.88
C ARG A 154 -19.96 13.80 -18.89
N ILE A 155 -20.33 13.69 -17.62
CA ILE A 155 -19.48 13.15 -16.56
C ILE A 155 -19.94 11.74 -16.23
N ALA A 156 -19.04 10.77 -16.46
CA ALA A 156 -19.27 9.38 -16.13
C ALA A 156 -19.04 9.11 -14.63
N ASP A 157 -17.98 9.73 -14.06
CA ASP A 157 -17.66 9.53 -12.64
C ASP A 157 -16.83 10.69 -12.08
N VAL A 158 -16.85 10.84 -10.74
CA VAL A 158 -16.04 11.82 -10.02
C VAL A 158 -15.38 11.14 -8.82
N ARG A 159 -14.05 11.18 -8.75
CA ARG A 159 -13.26 10.46 -7.77
C ARG A 159 -12.37 11.41 -6.96
N GLY A 160 -12.21 11.12 -5.69
CA GLY A 160 -11.21 11.75 -4.83
C GLY A 160 -10.28 10.69 -4.28
N TYR A 161 -9.01 10.78 -4.59
CA TYR A 161 -8.00 9.83 -4.13
C TYR A 161 -7.17 10.33 -2.96
N GLY A 162 -7.33 11.61 -2.58
CA GLY A 162 -6.47 12.21 -1.56
C GLY A 162 -5.00 12.09 -1.95
N GLU A 163 -4.18 11.64 -1.03
CA GLU A 163 -2.73 11.42 -1.20
C GLU A 163 -2.36 10.00 -1.65
N ARG A 164 -3.35 9.12 -1.81
CA ARG A 164 -3.16 7.68 -1.99
C ARG A 164 -2.58 7.27 -3.35
N MET A 165 -2.64 8.16 -4.35
CA MET A 165 -2.15 7.89 -5.70
C MET A 165 -1.14 8.96 -6.14
N PRO A 166 0.06 9.01 -5.55
CA PRO A 166 1.08 9.97 -5.91
C PRO A 166 1.68 9.64 -7.30
N VAL A 167 2.08 10.67 -8.03
CA VAL A 167 2.85 10.56 -9.30
C VAL A 167 4.30 10.97 -9.14
N ALA A 168 4.62 11.58 -7.98
CA ALA A 168 5.96 12.00 -7.62
C ALA A 168 6.18 11.83 -6.11
N SER A 169 7.44 11.87 -5.67
CA SER A 169 7.76 11.78 -4.24
C SER A 169 7.20 12.97 -3.45
N ASN A 170 6.52 12.70 -2.36
CA ASN A 170 6.09 13.72 -1.39
C ASN A 170 7.24 14.29 -0.53
N GLY A 171 8.47 13.78 -0.68
CA GLY A 171 9.65 14.27 0.03
C GLY A 171 10.22 15.59 -0.49
N SER A 172 9.70 16.14 -1.59
CA SER A 172 10.15 17.41 -2.17
C SER A 172 8.98 18.33 -2.49
N ALA A 173 9.23 19.65 -2.45
CA ALA A 173 8.20 20.64 -2.79
C ALA A 173 7.71 20.48 -4.24
N GLY A 174 8.63 20.18 -5.17
CA GLY A 174 8.29 19.94 -6.58
C GLY A 174 7.41 18.70 -6.76
N GLY A 175 7.75 17.60 -6.09
CA GLY A 175 6.94 16.38 -6.13
C GLY A 175 5.57 16.56 -5.50
N MET A 176 5.49 17.24 -4.35
CA MET A 176 4.21 17.60 -3.74
C MET A 176 3.34 18.45 -4.69
N SER A 177 3.93 19.39 -5.42
CA SER A 177 3.20 20.20 -6.41
C SER A 177 2.66 19.34 -7.56
N GLN A 178 3.40 18.35 -8.02
CA GLN A 178 2.93 17.40 -9.04
C GLN A 178 1.78 16.52 -8.52
N ASN A 179 1.81 16.16 -7.24
CA ASN A 179 0.77 15.35 -6.62
C ASN A 179 -0.54 16.15 -6.43
N ARG A 180 -0.47 17.46 -6.19
CA ARG A 180 -1.66 18.34 -6.14
C ARG A 180 -2.22 18.60 -7.52
N ARG A 181 -3.05 17.69 -8.04
CA ARG A 181 -3.60 17.76 -9.39
C ARG A 181 -5.03 17.27 -9.48
N VAL A 182 -5.67 17.61 -10.57
CA VAL A 182 -6.91 16.97 -11.03
C VAL A 182 -6.65 16.37 -12.40
N GLU A 183 -6.91 15.09 -12.55
CA GLU A 183 -6.83 14.37 -13.81
C GLU A 183 -8.19 14.32 -14.48
N ILE A 184 -8.22 14.50 -15.79
CA ILE A 184 -9.39 14.33 -16.63
C ILE A 184 -9.13 13.11 -17.51
N ILE A 185 -9.96 12.10 -17.38
CA ILE A 185 -9.86 10.84 -18.12
C ILE A 185 -10.96 10.85 -19.17
N CYS A 186 -10.57 10.75 -20.43
CA CYS A 186 -11.46 10.72 -21.56
C CYS A 186 -11.98 9.29 -21.79
N VAL A 187 -13.30 9.11 -21.77
CA VAL A 187 -13.96 7.88 -22.17
C VAL A 187 -14.40 8.03 -23.62
N ARG A 188 -13.97 7.11 -24.46
CA ARG A 188 -14.25 7.07 -25.90
C ARG A 188 -15.16 5.92 -26.26
#